data_e884941500fc3c6519fd68d38d2c6981
#
_entry.id   e884941500fc3c6519fd68d38d2c6981
#
_cell.length_a   1.000
_cell.length_b   1.000
_cell.length_c   1.000
_cell.angle_alpha   90.00
_cell.angle_beta   90.00
_cell.angle_gamma   90.00
#
_symmetry.space_group_name_H-M   'P 1'
#
loop_
_entity.id
_entity.type
_entity.pdbx_description
1 polymer ?
#
loop_
_entity_poly.entity_id
_entity_poly.type
_entity_poly.pdbx_seq_one_letter_code
_entity_poly.pdbx_strand_id
1 'polypeptide(L)'
;MLTKKVFSVIFLIFLIAGCAGAPVRPVLKEDIHVPSGKIEGNQFTGIRYPFNVSALPNWRMTTEFPDFLEDLGYDKPSPTDKEQTELYIFNPLTHSNLQIDFSPANPGYVASQRGIEALVNMGASSLKEEWEKDSVKVETGPTEAITLRGVQYAAKKYVTYTLQGVKREQGWVYGFSEPYQIFILYMILEKEGASDHQDMKKILDSLEVLRKP
;
A
#
# COMPACT_ATOMS: atom_id res chain seq x y z
N MET A 1 -2.11 -47.12 -32.39
CA MET A 1 -2.93 -46.40 -31.38
C MET A 1 -2.34 -46.45 -29.97
N LEU A 2 -1.18 -47.05 -29.75
CA LEU A 2 -0.53 -47.19 -28.42
C LEU A 2 0.38 -46.01 -28.05
N THR A 3 0.87 -45.26 -29.01
CA THR A 3 1.87 -44.19 -28.79
C THR A 3 1.32 -42.91 -28.16
N LYS A 4 0.02 -42.60 -28.30
CA LYS A 4 -0.57 -41.42 -27.70
C LYS A 4 -0.84 -41.51 -26.18
N LYS A 5 -1.07 -42.71 -25.67
CA LYS A 5 -1.33 -42.92 -24.24
C LYS A 5 -0.07 -42.89 -23.38
N VAL A 6 1.06 -43.31 -23.94
CA VAL A 6 2.37 -43.32 -23.23
C VAL A 6 2.88 -41.89 -23.04
N PHE A 7 2.68 -41.00 -24.04
CA PHE A 7 3.09 -39.59 -23.94
C PHE A 7 2.31 -38.81 -22.91
N SER A 8 1.02 -39.12 -22.75
CA SER A 8 0.15 -38.48 -21.76
C SER A 8 0.50 -38.84 -20.31
N VAL A 9 0.95 -40.05 -20.07
CA VAL A 9 1.35 -40.50 -18.72
C VAL A 9 2.72 -39.96 -18.32
N ILE A 10 3.66 -39.83 -19.25
CA ILE A 10 4.97 -39.22 -18.99
C ILE A 10 4.83 -37.72 -18.73
N PHE A 11 3.94 -37.02 -19.44
CA PHE A 11 3.67 -35.59 -19.17
C PHE A 11 3.02 -35.35 -17.82
N LEU A 12 2.15 -36.24 -17.36
CA LEU A 12 1.51 -36.17 -16.04
C LEU A 12 2.52 -36.43 -14.89
N ILE A 13 3.51 -37.29 -15.08
CA ILE A 13 4.56 -37.55 -14.09
C ILE A 13 5.50 -36.37 -13.93
N PHE A 14 5.80 -35.64 -15.00
CA PHE A 14 6.61 -34.41 -14.94
C PHE A 14 5.90 -33.24 -14.23
N LEU A 15 4.57 -33.17 -14.31
CA LEU A 15 3.78 -32.16 -13.58
C LEU A 15 3.74 -32.41 -12.06
N ILE A 16 3.87 -33.67 -11.63
CA ILE A 16 3.88 -34.03 -10.19
C ILE A 16 5.28 -33.84 -9.59
N ALA A 17 6.34 -34.03 -10.36
CA ALA A 17 7.72 -33.89 -9.87
C ALA A 17 8.17 -32.41 -9.72
N GLY A 18 7.45 -31.46 -10.31
CA GLY A 18 7.77 -30.02 -10.22
C GLY A 18 7.35 -29.32 -8.93
N CYS A 19 6.58 -30.00 -8.05
CA CYS A 19 6.08 -29.38 -6.81
C CYS A 19 6.83 -29.79 -5.54
N ALA A 20 7.99 -30.44 -5.67
CA ALA A 20 8.76 -30.87 -4.49
C ALA A 20 9.77 -29.78 -4.10
N GLY A 21 9.42 -28.95 -3.10
CA GLY A 21 10.42 -28.43 -2.18
C GLY A 21 10.79 -26.96 -2.21
N ALA A 22 9.89 -26.03 -2.50
CA ALA A 22 10.08 -24.69 -1.93
C ALA A 22 9.84 -24.77 -0.41
N PRO A 23 10.75 -24.28 0.44
CA PRO A 23 10.51 -24.26 1.88
C PRO A 23 9.20 -23.50 2.13
N VAL A 24 8.23 -24.18 2.75
CA VAL A 24 6.97 -23.54 3.16
C VAL A 24 7.33 -22.53 4.22
N ARG A 25 7.36 -21.25 3.85
CA ARG A 25 7.51 -20.18 4.83
C ARG A 25 6.29 -20.20 5.75
N PRO A 26 6.48 -20.03 7.06
CA PRO A 26 5.35 -19.94 7.97
C PRO A 26 4.45 -18.81 7.54
N VAL A 27 3.16 -19.08 7.39
CA VAL A 27 2.15 -18.04 7.13
C VAL A 27 2.08 -17.18 8.38
N LEU A 28 2.52 -15.95 8.28
CA LEU A 28 2.30 -14.96 9.33
C LEU A 28 0.79 -14.70 9.37
N LYS A 29 0.19 -14.93 10.52
CA LYS A 29 -1.22 -14.59 10.75
C LYS A 29 -1.27 -13.18 11.29
N GLU A 30 -2.11 -12.36 10.68
CA GLU A 30 -2.49 -11.08 11.24
C GLU A 30 -3.30 -11.31 12.53
N ASP A 31 -2.87 -10.69 13.61
CA ASP A 31 -3.63 -10.68 14.86
C ASP A 31 -4.26 -9.29 15.05
N ILE A 32 -5.50 -9.15 14.61
CA ILE A 32 -6.27 -7.90 14.70
C ILE A 32 -6.57 -7.46 16.15
N HIS A 33 -6.33 -8.33 17.14
CA HIS A 33 -6.48 -7.99 18.54
C HIS A 33 -5.24 -7.29 19.13
N VAL A 34 -4.12 -7.32 18.41
CA VAL A 34 -2.93 -6.56 18.78
C VAL A 34 -3.13 -5.11 18.33
N PRO A 35 -2.96 -4.11 19.21
CA PRO A 35 -3.00 -2.71 18.80
C PRO A 35 -2.03 -2.44 17.66
N SER A 36 -2.45 -1.62 16.68
CA SER A 36 -1.58 -1.27 15.53
C SER A 36 -0.29 -0.61 15.98
N GLY A 37 -0.36 0.33 16.93
CA GLY A 37 0.82 1.01 17.44
C GLY A 37 0.51 2.06 18.52
N LYS A 38 1.51 2.88 18.82
CA LYS A 38 1.44 3.95 19.80
C LYS A 38 1.78 5.28 19.15
N ILE A 39 0.95 6.28 19.39
CA ILE A 39 1.19 7.67 18.96
C ILE A 39 1.70 8.46 20.17
N GLU A 40 2.86 9.08 20.04
CA GLU A 40 3.45 9.97 21.05
C GLU A 40 3.83 11.31 20.36
N GLY A 41 3.05 12.34 20.60
CA GLY A 41 3.18 13.62 19.90
C GLY A 41 2.97 13.44 18.39
N ASN A 42 4.00 13.73 17.63
CA ASN A 42 4.01 13.61 16.16
C ASN A 42 4.72 12.34 15.67
N GLN A 43 4.91 11.35 16.53
CA GLN A 43 5.57 10.09 16.17
C GLN A 43 4.62 8.91 16.40
N PHE A 44 4.65 7.96 15.48
CA PHE A 44 4.01 6.66 15.60
C PHE A 44 5.06 5.57 15.66
N THR A 45 4.86 4.64 16.57
CA THR A 45 5.65 3.40 16.70
C THR A 45 4.73 2.21 16.58
N GLY A 46 4.92 1.39 15.55
CA GLY A 46 4.13 0.21 15.28
C GLY A 46 4.39 -0.91 16.28
N ILE A 47 3.31 -1.53 16.77
CA ILE A 47 3.32 -2.70 17.67
C ILE A 47 3.03 -3.97 16.87
N ARG A 48 1.96 -3.95 16.07
CA ARG A 48 1.56 -5.07 15.21
C ARG A 48 2.60 -5.30 14.12
N TYR A 49 3.01 -4.26 13.44
CA TYR A 49 4.07 -4.25 12.46
C TYR A 49 5.23 -3.34 12.89
N PRO A 50 6.48 -3.74 12.65
CA PRO A 50 7.64 -3.01 13.15
C PRO A 50 8.00 -1.83 12.25
N PHE A 51 7.34 -0.69 12.42
CA PHE A 51 7.67 0.53 11.70
C PHE A 51 7.49 1.79 12.55
N ASN A 52 8.18 2.84 12.17
CA ASN A 52 8.04 4.18 12.72
C ASN A 52 7.73 5.17 11.62
N VAL A 53 7.00 6.22 11.94
CA VAL A 53 6.78 7.35 11.05
C VAL A 53 6.52 8.61 11.88
N SER A 54 6.87 9.78 11.31
CA SER A 54 6.65 11.08 11.95
C SER A 54 5.73 11.93 11.07
N ALA A 55 4.73 12.57 11.68
CA ALA A 55 3.96 13.62 11.04
C ALA A 55 4.58 14.99 11.28
N LEU A 56 4.21 15.96 10.47
CA LEU A 56 4.56 17.36 10.69
C LEU A 56 3.60 18.02 11.70
N PRO A 57 3.96 19.13 12.33
CA PRO A 57 3.14 19.77 13.38
C PRO A 57 1.72 20.17 12.96
N ASN A 58 1.50 20.43 11.66
CA ASN A 58 0.19 20.76 11.07
C ASN A 58 -0.59 19.52 10.61
N TRP A 59 -0.01 18.33 10.74
CA TRP A 59 -0.65 17.05 10.43
C TRP A 59 -1.02 16.30 11.71
N ARG A 60 -2.04 15.48 11.64
CA ARG A 60 -2.53 14.64 12.74
C ARG A 60 -2.39 13.17 12.39
N MET A 61 -2.26 12.35 13.42
CA MET A 61 -2.23 10.89 13.32
C MET A 61 -3.38 10.29 14.11
N THR A 62 -3.94 9.20 13.61
CA THR A 62 -4.92 8.38 14.32
C THR A 62 -4.86 6.93 13.82
N THR A 63 -5.18 5.98 14.70
CA THR A 63 -5.41 4.58 14.32
C THR A 63 -6.89 4.29 14.05
N GLU A 64 -7.76 5.26 14.29
CA GLU A 64 -9.19 5.17 14.00
C GLU A 64 -9.48 5.83 12.64
N PHE A 65 -10.47 5.31 11.93
CA PHE A 65 -10.90 5.84 10.65
C PHE A 65 -11.42 7.28 10.81
N PRO A 66 -10.82 8.29 10.17
CA PRO A 66 -11.27 9.68 10.23
C PRO A 66 -12.58 9.89 9.46
N ASP A 67 -13.60 10.45 10.10
CA ASP A 67 -14.93 10.59 9.51
C ASP A 67 -14.95 11.35 8.17
N PHE A 68 -14.07 12.36 7.97
CA PHE A 68 -14.01 13.10 6.70
C PHE A 68 -13.60 12.24 5.49
N LEU A 69 -13.04 11.05 5.70
CA LEU A 69 -12.68 10.13 4.61
C LEU A 69 -13.93 9.59 3.91
N GLU A 70 -15.05 9.41 4.61
CA GLU A 70 -16.33 9.05 3.99
C GLU A 70 -16.79 10.11 2.97
N ASP A 71 -16.61 11.40 3.30
CA ASP A 71 -16.92 12.52 2.39
C ASP A 71 -16.00 12.55 1.15
N LEU A 72 -14.82 11.94 1.26
CA LEU A 72 -13.89 11.79 0.13
C LEU A 72 -14.14 10.53 -0.71
N GLY A 73 -15.08 9.68 -0.29
CA GLY A 73 -15.45 8.45 -0.99
C GLY A 73 -14.72 7.20 -0.51
N TYR A 74 -14.10 7.22 0.65
CA TYR A 74 -13.51 6.02 1.25
C TYR A 74 -14.54 5.28 2.09
N ASP A 75 -14.58 3.96 1.96
CA ASP A 75 -15.42 3.13 2.80
C ASP A 75 -14.83 2.97 4.20
N LYS A 76 -15.68 3.09 5.22
CA LYS A 76 -15.28 2.79 6.59
C LYS A 76 -15.05 1.28 6.73
N PRO A 77 -13.84 0.84 7.15
CA PRO A 77 -13.56 -0.58 7.30
C PRO A 77 -14.46 -1.21 8.36
N SER A 78 -14.92 -2.43 8.09
CA SER A 78 -15.65 -3.22 9.06
C SER A 78 -14.72 -3.64 10.22
N PRO A 79 -15.18 -3.67 11.47
CA PRO A 79 -14.39 -4.18 12.59
C PRO A 79 -13.93 -5.63 12.45
N THR A 80 -14.53 -6.38 11.52
CA THR A 80 -14.19 -7.77 11.22
C THR A 80 -13.25 -7.94 10.02
N ASP A 81 -12.91 -6.84 9.34
CA ASP A 81 -11.98 -6.89 8.22
C ASP A 81 -10.58 -7.27 8.71
N LYS A 82 -9.99 -8.22 8.00
CA LYS A 82 -8.63 -8.69 8.33
C LYS A 82 -7.57 -7.70 7.88
N GLU A 83 -7.86 -6.95 6.82
CA GLU A 83 -6.99 -5.90 6.30
C GLU A 83 -7.41 -4.58 6.95
N GLN A 84 -6.69 -4.18 7.98
CA GLN A 84 -6.93 -2.93 8.69
C GLN A 84 -5.79 -1.97 8.45
N THR A 85 -6.14 -0.71 8.21
CA THR A 85 -5.15 0.36 8.15
C THR A 85 -4.47 0.51 9.52
N GLU A 86 -3.15 0.49 9.51
CA GLU A 86 -2.34 0.62 10.73
C GLU A 86 -2.32 2.06 11.24
N LEU A 87 -2.32 3.02 10.32
CA LEU A 87 -2.21 4.44 10.66
C LEU A 87 -2.80 5.33 9.57
N TYR A 88 -3.58 6.32 9.99
CA TYR A 88 -4.00 7.46 9.19
C TYR A 88 -3.20 8.70 9.59
N ILE A 89 -2.67 9.45 8.61
CA ILE A 89 -2.02 10.73 8.81
C ILE A 89 -2.70 11.74 7.89
N PHE A 90 -3.14 12.88 8.42
CA PHE A 90 -3.90 13.84 7.63
C PHE A 90 -3.67 15.29 8.07
N ASN A 91 -3.84 16.20 7.13
CA ASN A 91 -3.89 17.64 7.39
C ASN A 91 -5.35 18.06 7.66
N PRO A 92 -5.71 18.50 8.88
CA PRO A 92 -7.10 18.83 9.22
C PRO A 92 -7.64 20.06 8.46
N LEU A 93 -6.79 20.89 7.86
CA LEU A 93 -7.21 22.07 7.12
C LEU A 93 -7.50 21.79 5.65
N THR A 94 -6.71 20.90 5.04
CA THR A 94 -6.82 20.59 3.60
C THR A 94 -7.55 19.28 3.34
N HIS A 95 -7.58 18.37 4.32
CA HIS A 95 -8.01 16.96 4.21
C HIS A 95 -7.10 16.10 3.33
N SER A 96 -5.92 16.63 2.94
CA SER A 96 -4.88 15.77 2.38
C SER A 96 -4.48 14.73 3.39
N ASN A 97 -4.33 13.46 2.93
CA ASN A 97 -4.18 12.34 3.85
C ASN A 97 -3.33 11.22 3.26
N LEU A 98 -2.85 10.36 4.13
CA LEU A 98 -2.26 9.07 3.78
C LEU A 98 -2.69 8.00 4.77
N GLN A 99 -2.80 6.77 4.27
CA GLN A 99 -3.14 5.55 4.99
C GLN A 99 -1.99 4.59 4.81
N ILE A 100 -1.55 3.98 5.90
CA ILE A 100 -0.44 3.03 5.90
C ILE A 100 -0.98 1.67 6.31
N ASP A 101 -0.83 0.70 5.41
CA ASP A 101 -1.25 -0.67 5.60
C ASP A 101 -0.02 -1.58 5.53
N PHE A 102 -0.04 -2.61 6.35
CA PHE A 102 0.93 -3.70 6.30
C PHE A 102 0.19 -5.02 6.18
N SER A 103 0.76 -5.94 5.44
CA SER A 103 0.29 -7.31 5.40
C SER A 103 1.46 -8.30 5.34
N PRO A 104 1.28 -9.53 5.87
CA PRO A 104 2.25 -10.58 5.66
C PRO A 104 2.36 -10.93 4.19
N ALA A 105 3.58 -11.08 3.69
CA ALA A 105 3.80 -11.56 2.34
C ALA A 105 3.33 -13.02 2.20
N ASN A 106 2.69 -13.32 1.08
CA ASN A 106 2.28 -14.70 0.79
C ASN A 106 3.46 -15.65 0.78
N PRO A 107 3.32 -16.90 1.29
CA PRO A 107 4.36 -17.91 1.21
C PRO A 107 4.81 -18.10 -0.25
N GLY A 108 6.12 -18.06 -0.46
CA GLY A 108 6.69 -18.20 -1.81
C GLY A 108 6.69 -16.92 -2.66
N TYR A 109 6.17 -15.82 -2.17
CA TYR A 109 6.28 -14.53 -2.87
C TYR A 109 7.75 -14.12 -3.01
N VAL A 110 8.18 -13.93 -4.25
CA VAL A 110 9.52 -13.43 -4.58
C VAL A 110 9.37 -11.99 -5.05
N ALA A 111 9.71 -11.06 -4.16
CA ALA A 111 9.65 -9.66 -4.48
C ALA A 111 10.76 -9.26 -5.47
N SER A 112 10.43 -8.31 -6.34
CA SER A 112 11.37 -7.65 -7.21
C SER A 112 10.94 -6.21 -7.45
N GLN A 113 11.87 -5.32 -7.78
CA GLN A 113 11.55 -3.93 -8.10
C GLN A 113 10.49 -3.85 -9.21
N ARG A 114 10.68 -4.62 -10.29
CA ARG A 114 9.72 -4.67 -11.41
C ARG A 114 8.33 -5.17 -10.99
N GLY A 115 8.26 -6.14 -10.07
CA GLY A 115 6.99 -6.62 -9.52
C GLY A 115 6.27 -5.53 -8.73
N ILE A 116 6.99 -4.80 -7.89
CA ILE A 116 6.45 -3.67 -7.11
C ILE A 116 5.97 -2.55 -8.03
N GLU A 117 6.73 -2.21 -9.08
CA GLU A 117 6.31 -1.23 -10.10
C GLU A 117 5.05 -1.66 -10.84
N ALA A 118 4.88 -2.95 -11.12
CA ALA A 118 3.66 -3.48 -11.74
C ALA A 118 2.44 -3.30 -10.83
N LEU A 119 2.58 -3.48 -9.51
CA LEU A 119 1.47 -3.28 -8.55
C LEU A 119 0.98 -1.84 -8.52
N VAL A 120 1.87 -0.84 -8.45
CA VAL A 120 1.45 0.57 -8.47
C VAL A 120 0.86 0.96 -9.83
N ASN A 121 1.33 0.37 -10.93
CA ASN A 121 0.74 0.56 -12.25
C ASN A 121 -0.68 0.03 -12.33
N MET A 122 -0.94 -1.16 -11.79
CA MET A 122 -2.29 -1.75 -11.73
C MET A 122 -3.25 -0.84 -10.98
N GLY A 123 -2.89 -0.38 -9.77
CA GLY A 123 -3.72 0.53 -8.99
C GLY A 123 -4.09 1.79 -9.76
N ALA A 124 -3.10 2.45 -10.37
CA ALA A 124 -3.34 3.66 -11.17
C ALA A 124 -4.23 3.41 -12.39
N SER A 125 -4.03 2.27 -13.07
CA SER A 125 -4.85 1.92 -14.24
C SER A 125 -6.29 1.62 -13.85
N SER A 126 -6.52 0.87 -12.78
CA SER A 126 -7.86 0.55 -12.29
C SER A 126 -8.64 1.80 -11.92
N LEU A 127 -8.02 2.72 -11.17
CA LEU A 127 -8.68 3.97 -10.81
C LEU A 127 -8.98 4.84 -12.03
N LYS A 128 -8.03 4.93 -12.98
CA LYS A 128 -8.25 5.67 -14.22
C LYS A 128 -9.45 5.12 -14.97
N GLU A 129 -9.53 3.80 -15.16
CA GLU A 129 -10.66 3.15 -15.85
C GLU A 129 -11.99 3.37 -15.13
N GLU A 130 -11.99 3.39 -13.81
CA GLU A 130 -13.18 3.65 -13.00
C GLU A 130 -13.68 5.09 -13.22
N TRP A 131 -12.84 6.08 -13.02
CA TRP A 131 -13.21 7.50 -13.16
C TRP A 131 -13.56 7.89 -14.60
N GLU A 132 -12.91 7.29 -15.62
CA GLU A 132 -13.21 7.56 -17.02
C GLU A 132 -14.61 7.08 -17.40
N LYS A 133 -15.15 6.03 -16.75
CA LYS A 133 -16.57 5.61 -16.92
C LYS A 133 -17.53 6.71 -16.48
N ASP A 134 -17.17 7.46 -15.46
CA ASP A 134 -17.94 8.58 -14.93
C ASP A 134 -17.61 9.91 -15.63
N SER A 135 -16.93 9.86 -16.79
CA SER A 135 -16.52 11.01 -17.59
C SER A 135 -15.56 11.97 -16.87
N VAL A 136 -14.85 11.51 -15.86
CA VAL A 136 -13.79 12.28 -15.19
C VAL A 136 -12.49 12.08 -15.94
N LYS A 137 -11.86 13.19 -16.39
CA LYS A 137 -10.55 13.14 -17.04
C LYS A 137 -9.48 12.83 -16.00
N VAL A 138 -8.73 11.74 -16.20
CA VAL A 138 -7.64 11.32 -15.33
C VAL A 138 -6.30 11.39 -16.07
N GLU A 139 -5.35 12.06 -15.47
CA GLU A 139 -3.96 12.11 -15.95
C GLU A 139 -3.08 11.24 -15.04
N THR A 140 -2.18 10.48 -15.63
CA THR A 140 -1.35 9.51 -14.91
C THR A 140 0.08 10.01 -14.83
N GLY A 141 0.61 10.09 -13.60
CA GLY A 141 2.02 10.39 -13.36
C GLY A 141 2.97 9.24 -13.72
N PRO A 142 4.28 9.46 -13.68
CA PRO A 142 5.28 8.42 -13.91
C PRO A 142 5.25 7.37 -12.81
N THR A 143 5.75 6.17 -13.13
CA THR A 143 6.11 5.16 -12.12
C THR A 143 7.53 5.45 -11.67
N GLU A 144 7.71 5.61 -10.36
CA GLU A 144 9.00 5.97 -9.78
C GLU A 144 9.43 4.90 -8.77
N ALA A 145 10.64 4.36 -8.95
CA ALA A 145 11.31 3.63 -7.89
C ALA A 145 11.68 4.63 -6.78
N ILE A 146 11.34 4.32 -5.54
CA ILE A 146 11.64 5.17 -4.39
C ILE A 146 12.43 4.38 -3.33
N THR A 147 13.08 5.10 -2.44
CA THR A 147 13.78 4.50 -1.30
C THR A 147 13.03 4.85 -0.03
N LEU A 148 12.60 3.80 0.71
CA LEU A 148 12.08 3.92 2.07
C LEU A 148 13.05 3.19 3.01
N ARG A 149 13.25 3.74 4.22
CA ARG A 149 14.21 3.16 5.17
C ARG A 149 13.74 1.77 5.64
N GLY A 150 14.63 0.79 5.57
CA GLY A 150 14.35 -0.59 5.95
C GLY A 150 13.55 -1.40 4.91
N VAL A 151 13.22 -0.82 3.74
CA VAL A 151 12.45 -1.46 2.67
C VAL A 151 13.39 -1.89 1.54
N GLN A 152 13.22 -3.12 1.06
CA GLN A 152 14.07 -3.71 0.01
C GLN A 152 13.72 -3.19 -1.39
N TYR A 153 12.44 -3.12 -1.68
CA TYR A 153 11.90 -2.64 -2.95
C TYR A 153 10.72 -1.72 -2.67
N ALA A 154 10.67 -0.56 -3.31
CA ALA A 154 9.52 0.32 -3.25
C ALA A 154 9.33 1.08 -4.56
N ALA A 155 8.08 1.34 -4.89
CA ALA A 155 7.70 2.17 -6.03
C ALA A 155 6.49 3.02 -5.68
N LYS A 156 6.40 4.15 -6.36
CA LYS A 156 5.30 5.12 -6.26
C LYS A 156 4.71 5.40 -7.64
N LYS A 157 3.40 5.60 -7.67
CA LYS A 157 2.68 6.13 -8.82
C LYS A 157 1.46 6.92 -8.34
N TYR A 158 1.03 7.90 -9.15
CA TYR A 158 -0.14 8.70 -8.84
C TYR A 158 -0.97 8.98 -10.10
N VAL A 159 -2.19 9.41 -9.88
CA VAL A 159 -3.07 10.02 -10.88
C VAL A 159 -3.54 11.38 -10.38
N THR A 160 -3.85 12.26 -11.32
CA THR A 160 -4.47 13.56 -11.02
C THR A 160 -5.82 13.67 -11.73
N TYR A 161 -6.80 14.22 -11.05
CA TYR A 161 -8.14 14.45 -11.59
C TYR A 161 -8.82 15.61 -10.85
N THR A 162 -9.89 16.15 -11.44
CA THR A 162 -10.70 17.17 -10.79
C THR A 162 -12.08 16.61 -10.49
N LEU A 163 -12.48 16.66 -9.24
CA LEU A 163 -13.80 16.23 -8.79
C LEU A 163 -14.46 17.38 -7.99
N GLN A 164 -15.68 17.75 -8.37
CA GLN A 164 -16.44 18.84 -7.74
C GLN A 164 -15.64 20.18 -7.67
N GLY A 165 -14.84 20.45 -8.70
CA GLY A 165 -14.03 21.66 -8.79
C GLY A 165 -12.73 21.64 -7.96
N VAL A 166 -12.47 20.56 -7.22
CA VAL A 166 -11.24 20.36 -6.45
C VAL A 166 -10.30 19.46 -7.23
N LYS A 167 -9.09 19.95 -7.52
CA LYS A 167 -8.04 19.11 -8.11
C LYS A 167 -7.45 18.22 -7.04
N ARG A 168 -7.32 16.93 -7.37
CA ARG A 168 -6.83 15.88 -6.49
C ARG A 168 -5.67 15.16 -7.13
N GLU A 169 -4.68 14.81 -6.31
CA GLU A 169 -3.68 13.80 -6.63
C GLU A 169 -3.92 12.61 -5.72
N GLN A 170 -4.16 11.45 -6.30
CA GLN A 170 -4.25 10.19 -5.57
C GLN A 170 -3.10 9.30 -5.99
N GLY A 171 -2.37 8.81 -5.02
CA GLY A 171 -1.18 8.02 -5.29
C GLY A 171 -1.04 6.80 -4.41
N TRP A 172 -0.23 5.87 -4.89
CA TRP A 172 0.08 4.61 -4.25
C TRP A 172 1.58 4.47 -4.08
N VAL A 173 1.97 3.98 -2.92
CA VAL A 173 3.30 3.47 -2.67
C VAL A 173 3.16 1.99 -2.31
N TYR A 174 3.80 1.12 -3.08
CA TYR A 174 3.99 -0.26 -2.70
C TYR A 174 5.43 -0.47 -2.26
N GLY A 175 5.61 -1.22 -1.19
CA GLY A 175 6.90 -1.60 -0.67
C GLY A 175 6.95 -3.07 -0.26
N PHE A 176 8.16 -3.61 -0.20
CA PHE A 176 8.42 -4.94 0.32
C PHE A 176 9.62 -4.91 1.27
N SER A 177 9.39 -5.36 2.49
CA SER A 177 10.42 -5.59 3.50
C SER A 177 10.14 -6.94 4.16
N GLU A 178 10.88 -7.98 3.78
CA GLU A 178 10.62 -9.34 4.26
C GLU A 178 10.45 -9.40 5.78
N PRO A 179 9.35 -10.00 6.29
CA PRO A 179 8.33 -10.77 5.58
C PRO A 179 7.04 -9.99 5.24
N TYR A 180 7.09 -8.67 5.13
CA TYR A 180 5.91 -7.81 5.01
C TYR A 180 5.80 -7.14 3.64
N GLN A 181 4.58 -6.97 3.18
CA GLN A 181 4.18 -6.04 2.13
C GLN A 181 3.68 -4.75 2.80
N ILE A 182 3.97 -3.63 2.16
CA ILE A 182 3.62 -2.30 2.63
C ILE A 182 2.79 -1.65 1.53
N PHE A 183 1.65 -1.13 1.90
CA PHE A 183 0.80 -0.37 1.01
C PHE A 183 0.51 0.99 1.64
N ILE A 184 0.75 2.06 0.91
CA ILE A 184 0.40 3.41 1.32
C ILE A 184 -0.47 4.01 0.24
N LEU A 185 -1.70 4.33 0.60
CA LEU A 185 -2.59 5.12 -0.21
C LEU A 185 -2.54 6.56 0.29
N TYR A 186 -2.37 7.52 -0.62
CA TYR A 186 -2.42 8.93 -0.24
C TYR A 186 -3.30 9.75 -1.19
N MET A 187 -3.86 10.82 -0.67
CA MET A 187 -4.60 11.80 -1.44
C MET A 187 -4.14 13.21 -1.05
N ILE A 188 -3.82 14.02 -2.04
CA ILE A 188 -3.55 15.44 -1.87
C ILE A 188 -4.68 16.22 -2.54
N LEU A 189 -5.33 17.08 -1.77
CA LEU A 189 -6.32 18.03 -2.27
C LEU A 189 -5.63 19.36 -2.49
N GLU A 190 -5.52 19.78 -3.75
CA GLU A 190 -4.87 21.06 -4.06
C GLU A 190 -5.69 22.23 -3.50
N LYS A 191 -5.10 22.93 -2.54
CA LYS A 191 -5.61 24.19 -2.01
C LYS A 191 -4.53 25.26 -2.16
N GLU A 192 -4.96 26.48 -2.48
CA GLU A 192 -4.05 27.60 -2.65
C GLU A 192 -3.23 27.84 -1.37
N GLY A 193 -1.92 27.99 -1.53
CA GLY A 193 -0.98 28.21 -0.42
C GLY A 193 -0.65 26.99 0.42
N ALA A 194 -1.20 25.81 0.12
CA ALA A 194 -0.87 24.59 0.85
C ALA A 194 0.47 23.98 0.38
N SER A 195 1.23 23.43 1.33
CA SER A 195 2.52 22.77 1.08
C SER A 195 2.40 21.24 1.09
N ASP A 196 1.18 20.71 0.94
CA ASP A 196 0.88 19.29 1.20
C ASP A 196 1.72 18.31 0.39
N HIS A 197 2.12 18.64 -0.86
CA HIS A 197 3.05 17.79 -1.62
C HIS A 197 4.43 17.67 -0.96
N GLN A 198 4.99 18.78 -0.46
CA GLN A 198 6.27 18.78 0.23
C GLN A 198 6.16 18.10 1.59
N ASP A 199 5.06 18.33 2.27
CA ASP A 199 4.79 17.76 3.59
C ASP A 199 4.60 16.25 3.49
N MET A 200 3.82 15.77 2.50
CA MET A 200 3.65 14.35 2.20
C MET A 200 4.99 13.67 1.93
N LYS A 201 5.86 14.31 1.12
CA LYS A 201 7.20 13.79 0.87
C LYS A 201 7.99 13.64 2.16
N LYS A 202 8.00 14.65 3.05
CA LYS A 202 8.72 14.59 4.34
C LYS A 202 8.17 13.49 5.25
N ILE A 203 6.85 13.27 5.26
CA ILE A 203 6.22 12.20 6.02
C ILE A 203 6.68 10.84 5.47
N LEU A 204 6.63 10.62 4.16
CA LEU A 204 7.12 9.40 3.53
C LEU A 204 8.61 9.16 3.77
N ASP A 205 9.44 10.21 3.69
CA ASP A 205 10.88 10.14 3.97
C ASP A 205 11.17 9.79 5.45
N SER A 206 10.22 10.04 6.36
CA SER A 206 10.33 9.68 7.78
C SER A 206 9.98 8.22 8.08
N LEU A 207 9.27 7.55 7.16
CA LEU A 207 8.88 6.15 7.34
C LEU A 207 10.12 5.26 7.41
N GLU A 208 10.17 4.43 8.43
CA GLU A 208 11.23 3.45 8.63
C GLU A 208 10.64 2.12 9.05
N VAL A 209 10.93 1.06 8.29
CA VAL A 209 10.57 -0.31 8.65
C VAL A 209 11.72 -0.91 9.44
N LEU A 210 11.43 -1.32 10.67
CA LEU A 210 12.40 -1.88 11.57
C LEU A 210 12.57 -3.37 11.26
N ARG A 211 13.79 -3.81 11.04
CA ARG A 211 14.06 -5.26 10.93
C ARG A 211 13.90 -5.87 12.31
N LYS A 212 13.08 -6.93 12.44
CA LYS A 212 13.15 -7.75 13.64
C LYS A 212 14.55 -8.38 13.69
N PRO A 213 15.22 -8.31 14.85
CA PRO A 213 16.50 -8.99 15.06
C PRO A 213 16.36 -10.50 14.91
#